data_da1d06ecbfb4ded69f8e894d7b8f1fc4
#
_entry.id   da1d06ecbfb4ded69f8e894d7b8f1fc4
#
_cell.length_a   1.000
_cell.length_b   1.000
_cell.length_c   1.000
_cell.angle_alpha   90.00
_cell.angle_beta   90.00
_cell.angle_gamma   90.00
#
_symmetry.space_group_name_H-M   'P 1'
#
loop_
_entity.id
_entity.type
_entity.pdbx_description
1 polymer ?
#
loop_
_entity_poly.entity_id
_entity_poly.type
_entity_poly.pdbx_seq_one_letter_code
_entity_poly.pdbx_strand_id
1 'polypeptide(L)'
;RRGGRGAGGGWGRTAGVALNRLITQEETPEGVLCLVAEELGNLSDVNVSTAFSKLGKLCSSRSFPRNIAADDRFRGLTVLARDMCADGRLQAQAVANITHAVGKMSAAGKLAADDADVQDTLAALEGQVVRVGPDMKPQEVANAIWAFATLLWEPRAETWAALETAVVRVAPDMNSQDAANAAWGFATLGWEPGAEARAALEAA
;
A
#
# COMPACT_ATOMS: atom_id res chain seq x y z
N ARG A 1 -46.02 17.28 -3.81
CA ARG A 1 -44.86 16.59 -3.20
C ARG A 1 -43.78 16.48 -4.25
N ARG A 2 -42.76 17.33 -4.22
CA ARG A 2 -41.60 17.27 -5.10
C ARG A 2 -40.50 16.52 -4.35
N GLY A 3 -40.11 15.36 -4.91
CA GLY A 3 -38.97 14.59 -4.46
C GLY A 3 -37.65 15.32 -4.81
N GLY A 4 -36.86 15.62 -3.80
CA GLY A 4 -35.49 16.13 -3.97
C GLY A 4 -34.58 15.01 -4.50
N ARG A 5 -34.00 15.23 -5.67
CA ARG A 5 -32.94 14.36 -6.22
C ARG A 5 -31.61 14.80 -5.64
N GLY A 6 -30.94 13.88 -4.98
CA GLY A 6 -29.62 14.10 -4.41
C GLY A 6 -28.57 14.38 -5.51
N ALA A 7 -28.07 15.59 -5.54
CA ALA A 7 -26.99 16.05 -6.42
C ALA A 7 -25.62 16.04 -5.67
N GLY A 8 -25.32 14.94 -4.97
CA GLY A 8 -24.09 14.83 -4.16
C GLY A 8 -22.90 14.10 -4.78
N GLY A 9 -23.09 13.37 -5.89
CA GLY A 9 -22.07 12.43 -6.40
C GLY A 9 -21.08 12.96 -7.43
N GLY A 10 -21.29 14.12 -8.01
CA GLY A 10 -20.46 14.63 -9.12
C GLY A 10 -19.28 15.50 -8.67
N TRP A 11 -19.51 16.36 -7.69
CA TRP A 11 -18.50 17.32 -7.22
C TRP A 11 -17.34 16.64 -6.45
N GLY A 12 -17.63 15.61 -5.64
CA GLY A 12 -16.60 14.90 -4.88
C GLY A 12 -15.61 14.13 -5.76
N ARG A 13 -16.06 13.54 -6.87
CA ARG A 13 -15.17 12.80 -7.79
C ARG A 13 -14.24 13.74 -8.56
N THR A 14 -14.71 14.89 -9.00
CA THR A 14 -13.91 15.88 -9.73
C THR A 14 -12.85 16.50 -8.82
N ALA A 15 -13.19 16.79 -7.58
CA ALA A 15 -12.26 17.29 -6.57
C ALA A 15 -11.19 16.24 -6.22
N GLY A 16 -11.57 14.96 -6.03
CA GLY A 16 -10.63 13.89 -5.75
C GLY A 16 -9.63 13.64 -6.89
N VAL A 17 -10.06 13.75 -8.16
CA VAL A 17 -9.18 13.63 -9.33
C VAL A 17 -8.21 14.81 -9.41
N ALA A 18 -8.68 16.04 -9.15
CA ALA A 18 -7.82 17.22 -9.12
C ALA A 18 -6.76 17.11 -8.01
N LEU A 19 -7.16 16.69 -6.81
CA LEU A 19 -6.25 16.47 -5.68
C LEU A 19 -5.21 15.38 -5.98
N ASN A 20 -5.64 14.27 -6.60
CA ASN A 20 -4.72 13.21 -7.00
C ASN A 20 -3.64 13.71 -7.96
N ARG A 21 -4.01 14.60 -8.89
CA ARG A 21 -3.07 15.24 -9.80
C ARG A 21 -2.08 16.12 -9.04
N LEU A 22 -2.54 16.93 -8.09
CA LEU A 22 -1.66 17.76 -7.26
C LEU A 22 -0.66 16.92 -6.49
N ILE A 23 -1.10 15.87 -5.77
CA ILE A 23 -0.23 14.95 -5.06
C ILE A 23 0.81 14.32 -5.99
N THR A 24 0.39 13.93 -7.20
CA THR A 24 1.29 13.29 -8.17
C THR A 24 2.36 14.27 -8.70
N GLN A 25 2.02 15.55 -8.83
CA GLN A 25 2.92 16.59 -9.34
C GLN A 25 3.92 17.10 -8.29
N GLU A 26 3.65 16.89 -6.99
CA GLU A 26 4.58 17.32 -5.94
C GLU A 26 5.95 16.69 -6.11
N GLU A 27 6.99 17.49 -5.93
CA GLU A 27 8.39 17.06 -6.08
C GLU A 27 9.11 16.93 -4.73
N THR A 28 8.45 17.33 -3.64
CA THR A 28 9.02 17.29 -2.29
C THR A 28 8.14 16.53 -1.31
N PRO A 29 8.73 15.84 -0.31
CA PRO A 29 7.95 15.22 0.75
C PRO A 29 7.10 16.23 1.52
N GLU A 30 7.64 17.43 1.74
CA GLU A 30 6.96 18.52 2.43
C GLU A 30 5.68 18.93 1.70
N GLY A 31 5.73 19.14 0.38
CA GLY A 31 4.56 19.49 -0.41
C GLY A 31 3.47 18.40 -0.36
N VAL A 32 3.87 17.12 -0.41
CA VAL A 32 2.91 16.00 -0.25
C VAL A 32 2.26 16.05 1.13
N LEU A 33 3.04 16.23 2.20
CA LEU A 33 2.53 16.27 3.57
C LEU A 33 1.62 17.48 3.82
N CYS A 34 1.93 18.64 3.24
CA CYS A 34 1.06 19.82 3.31
C CYS A 34 -0.30 19.55 2.66
N LEU A 35 -0.32 19.03 1.42
CA LEU A 35 -1.57 18.67 0.74
C LEU A 35 -2.40 17.64 1.53
N VAL A 36 -1.73 16.64 2.11
CA VAL A 36 -2.37 15.64 2.96
C VAL A 36 -3.04 16.30 4.17
N ALA A 37 -2.34 17.21 4.86
CA ALA A 37 -2.87 17.86 6.05
C ALA A 37 -4.04 18.80 5.74
N GLU A 38 -3.94 19.57 4.66
CA GLU A 38 -4.97 20.50 4.22
C GLU A 38 -6.28 19.78 3.80
N GLU A 39 -6.15 18.60 3.20
CA GLU A 39 -7.27 17.88 2.58
C GLU A 39 -7.60 16.56 3.29
N LEU A 40 -7.10 16.33 4.50
CA LEU A 40 -7.18 15.02 5.20
C LEU A 40 -8.62 14.47 5.24
N GLY A 41 -9.60 15.31 5.52
CA GLY A 41 -11.01 14.91 5.58
C GLY A 41 -11.67 14.67 4.22
N ASN A 42 -11.01 15.05 3.12
CA ASN A 42 -11.52 14.93 1.75
C ASN A 42 -10.77 13.87 0.92
N LEU A 43 -9.73 13.25 1.47
CA LEU A 43 -8.94 12.24 0.77
C LEU A 43 -9.77 10.98 0.48
N SER A 44 -9.80 10.60 -0.79
CA SER A 44 -10.31 9.28 -1.21
C SER A 44 -9.24 8.20 -0.98
N ASP A 45 -9.64 6.92 -1.08
CA ASP A 45 -8.73 5.77 -1.10
C ASP A 45 -7.62 5.90 -2.15
N VAL A 46 -7.95 6.41 -3.35
CA VAL A 46 -6.98 6.71 -4.41
C VAL A 46 -6.01 7.80 -3.98
N ASN A 47 -6.48 8.88 -3.34
CA ASN A 47 -5.62 9.96 -2.88
C ASN A 47 -4.66 9.49 -1.78
N VAL A 48 -5.16 8.71 -0.81
CA VAL A 48 -4.34 8.12 0.26
C VAL A 48 -3.26 7.22 -0.33
N SER A 49 -3.61 6.29 -1.20
CA SER A 49 -2.61 5.39 -1.80
C SER A 49 -1.61 6.12 -2.69
N THR A 50 -2.04 7.19 -3.38
CA THR A 50 -1.15 8.06 -4.18
C THR A 50 -0.19 8.84 -3.29
N ALA A 51 -0.65 9.38 -2.15
CA ALA A 51 0.22 10.09 -1.20
C ALA A 51 1.31 9.15 -0.64
N PHE A 52 0.96 7.95 -0.19
CA PHE A 52 1.94 6.94 0.23
C PHE A 52 2.93 6.60 -0.89
N SER A 53 2.43 6.32 -2.09
CA SER A 53 3.28 5.99 -3.24
C SER A 53 4.24 7.10 -3.60
N LYS A 54 3.79 8.36 -3.51
CA LYS A 54 4.63 9.53 -3.77
C LYS A 54 5.70 9.70 -2.71
N LEU A 55 5.36 9.58 -1.43
CA LEU A 55 6.33 9.59 -0.34
C LEU A 55 7.35 8.45 -0.50
N GLY A 56 6.91 7.23 -0.83
CA GLY A 56 7.80 6.11 -1.12
C GLY A 56 8.73 6.31 -2.32
N LYS A 57 8.32 7.11 -3.32
CA LYS A 57 9.21 7.51 -4.45
C LYS A 57 10.22 8.58 -4.03
N LEU A 58 9.85 9.45 -3.13
CA LEU A 58 10.67 10.58 -2.67
C LEU A 58 11.60 10.21 -1.50
N CYS A 59 11.50 9.01 -0.92
CA CYS A 59 12.23 8.65 0.30
C CYS A 59 13.76 8.69 0.18
N SER A 60 14.30 8.64 -1.04
CA SER A 60 15.73 8.79 -1.30
C SER A 60 16.18 10.25 -1.46
N SER A 61 15.26 11.23 -1.46
CA SER A 61 15.62 12.64 -1.60
C SER A 61 16.31 13.18 -0.34
N ARG A 62 17.19 14.17 -0.51
CA ARG A 62 17.88 14.82 0.61
C ARG A 62 16.92 15.58 1.52
N SER A 63 15.79 16.05 0.98
CA SER A 63 14.76 16.80 1.72
C SER A 63 13.80 15.88 2.50
N PHE A 64 13.90 14.55 2.35
CA PHE A 64 13.04 13.64 3.07
C PHE A 64 13.35 13.64 4.58
N PRO A 65 12.33 13.67 5.46
CA PRO A 65 12.55 13.60 6.91
C PRO A 65 13.39 12.37 7.30
N ARG A 66 14.21 12.51 8.33
CA ARG A 66 15.00 11.37 8.86
C ARG A 66 14.10 10.27 9.44
N ASN A 67 13.01 10.69 10.09
CA ASN A 67 11.96 9.80 10.56
C ASN A 67 10.61 10.45 10.24
N ILE A 68 9.94 9.95 9.21
CA ILE A 68 8.66 10.49 8.79
C ILE A 68 7.52 10.15 9.78
N ALA A 69 7.64 9.08 10.58
CA ALA A 69 6.66 8.73 11.59
C ALA A 69 6.55 9.77 12.73
N ALA A 70 7.56 10.62 12.89
CA ALA A 70 7.51 11.74 13.83
C ALA A 70 6.68 12.94 13.33
N ASP A 71 6.28 12.97 12.05
CA ASP A 71 5.48 14.04 11.47
C ASP A 71 3.98 13.78 11.68
N ASP A 72 3.29 14.69 12.34
CA ASP A 72 1.87 14.53 12.68
C ASP A 72 0.97 14.44 11.44
N ARG A 73 1.37 15.02 10.31
CA ARG A 73 0.66 14.93 9.03
C ARG A 73 0.73 13.51 8.46
N PHE A 74 1.91 12.87 8.58
CA PHE A 74 2.06 11.48 8.20
C PHE A 74 1.28 10.56 9.14
N ARG A 75 1.27 10.82 10.45
CA ARG A 75 0.43 10.09 11.41
C ARG A 75 -1.05 10.21 11.07
N GLY A 76 -1.52 11.40 10.71
CA GLY A 76 -2.89 11.59 10.22
C GLY A 76 -3.20 10.73 8.99
N LEU A 77 -2.24 10.62 8.06
CA LEU A 77 -2.38 9.77 6.87
C LEU A 77 -2.42 8.28 7.21
N THR A 78 -1.60 7.80 8.17
CA THR A 78 -1.62 6.39 8.61
C THR A 78 -2.91 6.06 9.34
N VAL A 79 -3.41 6.94 10.21
CA VAL A 79 -4.71 6.77 10.86
C VAL A 79 -5.82 6.65 9.83
N LEU A 80 -5.86 7.56 8.85
CA LEU A 80 -6.89 7.52 7.80
C LEU A 80 -6.80 6.22 6.97
N ALA A 81 -5.60 5.72 6.69
CA ALA A 81 -5.42 4.45 5.99
C ALA A 81 -5.96 3.27 6.82
N ARG A 82 -5.73 3.26 8.14
CA ARG A 82 -6.29 2.25 9.05
C ARG A 82 -7.82 2.29 9.10
N ASP A 83 -8.41 3.48 9.18
CA ASP A 83 -9.86 3.64 9.16
C ASP A 83 -10.45 3.13 7.83
N MET A 84 -9.80 3.43 6.71
CA MET A 84 -10.20 2.91 5.41
C MET A 84 -10.05 1.38 5.30
N CYS A 85 -9.06 0.79 5.98
CA CYS A 85 -8.96 -0.66 6.10
C CYS A 85 -10.16 -1.22 6.88
N ALA A 86 -10.45 -0.66 8.05
CA ALA A 86 -11.56 -1.10 8.90
C ALA A 86 -12.91 -1.02 8.17
N ASP A 87 -13.10 0.02 7.36
CA ASP A 87 -14.30 0.22 6.54
C ASP A 87 -14.33 -0.64 5.24
N GLY A 88 -13.25 -1.39 4.94
CA GLY A 88 -13.14 -2.17 3.71
C GLY A 88 -13.08 -1.32 2.44
N ARG A 89 -12.67 -0.05 2.53
CA ARG A 89 -12.65 0.92 1.42
C ARG A 89 -11.46 0.75 0.49
N LEU A 90 -10.33 0.23 0.99
CA LEU A 90 -9.12 0.06 0.17
C LEU A 90 -9.28 -1.13 -0.78
N GLN A 91 -9.06 -0.89 -2.07
CA GLN A 91 -9.02 -1.92 -3.11
C GLN A 91 -7.60 -2.50 -3.25
N ALA A 92 -7.45 -3.58 -4.01
CA ALA A 92 -6.20 -4.32 -4.19
C ALA A 92 -4.98 -3.42 -4.49
N GLN A 93 -5.12 -2.54 -5.46
CA GLN A 93 -4.06 -1.61 -5.85
C GLN A 93 -3.68 -0.65 -4.71
N ALA A 94 -4.66 -0.14 -3.95
CA ALA A 94 -4.39 0.77 -2.85
C ALA A 94 -3.65 0.05 -1.72
N VAL A 95 -4.09 -1.14 -1.32
CA VAL A 95 -3.42 -1.97 -0.31
C VAL A 95 -1.97 -2.25 -0.72
N ALA A 96 -1.74 -2.75 -1.93
CA ALA A 96 -0.40 -3.06 -2.43
C ALA A 96 0.50 -1.81 -2.47
N ASN A 97 -0.02 -0.69 -2.95
CA ASN A 97 0.74 0.55 -3.06
C ASN A 97 1.13 1.13 -1.70
N ILE A 98 0.23 1.12 -0.72
CA ILE A 98 0.52 1.61 0.63
C ILE A 98 1.56 0.71 1.28
N THR A 99 1.35 -0.61 1.27
CA THR A 99 2.27 -1.58 1.87
C THR A 99 3.68 -1.45 1.24
N HIS A 100 3.75 -1.37 -0.09
CA HIS A 100 5.01 -1.19 -0.81
C HIS A 100 5.71 0.14 -0.47
N ALA A 101 4.95 1.24 -0.34
CA ALA A 101 5.52 2.54 0.03
C ALA A 101 6.09 2.53 1.44
N VAL A 102 5.41 1.90 2.40
CA VAL A 102 5.90 1.70 3.78
C VAL A 102 7.21 0.90 3.76
N GLY A 103 7.26 -0.21 3.02
CA GLY A 103 8.48 -1.00 2.83
C GLY A 103 9.63 -0.19 2.25
N LYS A 104 9.37 0.63 1.21
CA LYS A 104 10.39 1.51 0.61
C LYS A 104 10.93 2.55 1.58
N MET A 105 10.08 3.21 2.36
CA MET A 105 10.50 4.20 3.34
C MET A 105 11.32 3.54 4.47
N SER A 106 10.95 2.34 4.90
CA SER A 106 11.71 1.58 5.88
C SER A 106 13.09 1.16 5.32
N ALA A 107 13.15 0.60 4.12
CA ALA A 107 14.41 0.23 3.45
C ALA A 107 15.36 1.42 3.27
N ALA A 108 14.81 2.62 3.07
CA ALA A 108 15.59 3.86 2.99
C ALA A 108 16.02 4.40 4.37
N GLY A 109 15.67 3.74 5.48
CA GLY A 109 15.95 4.21 6.86
C GLY A 109 15.21 5.50 7.22
N LYS A 110 14.02 5.71 6.62
CA LYS A 110 13.18 6.89 6.79
C LYS A 110 11.93 6.63 7.64
N LEU A 111 11.68 5.37 7.94
CA LEU A 111 10.55 4.90 8.72
C LEU A 111 11.01 3.71 9.55
N ALA A 112 10.90 3.79 10.86
CA ALA A 112 11.21 2.68 11.75
C ALA A 112 10.08 1.65 11.68
N ALA A 113 10.40 0.40 11.38
CA ALA A 113 9.41 -0.67 11.26
C ALA A 113 8.77 -1.03 12.62
N ASP A 114 9.45 -0.75 13.73
CA ASP A 114 9.01 -0.97 15.10
C ASP A 114 8.21 0.21 15.70
N ASP A 115 7.98 1.27 14.94
CA ASP A 115 7.08 2.36 15.34
C ASP A 115 5.64 1.83 15.50
N ALA A 116 4.96 2.16 16.60
CA ALA A 116 3.65 1.60 16.93
C ALA A 116 2.59 1.92 15.87
N ASP A 117 2.55 3.15 15.35
CA ASP A 117 1.59 3.54 14.30
C ASP A 117 1.87 2.80 12.99
N VAL A 118 3.13 2.50 12.70
CA VAL A 118 3.53 1.69 11.53
C VAL A 118 3.08 0.25 11.71
N GLN A 119 3.32 -0.34 12.88
CA GLN A 119 2.90 -1.70 13.21
C GLN A 119 1.37 -1.87 13.10
N ASP A 120 0.60 -0.94 13.67
CA ASP A 120 -0.86 -0.94 13.57
C ASP A 120 -1.34 -0.80 12.12
N THR A 121 -0.65 0.03 11.33
CA THR A 121 -0.97 0.21 9.91
C THR A 121 -0.67 -1.06 9.11
N LEU A 122 0.45 -1.72 9.38
CA LEU A 122 0.79 -2.99 8.72
C LEU A 122 -0.20 -4.10 9.07
N ALA A 123 -0.60 -4.20 10.34
CA ALA A 123 -1.61 -5.17 10.77
C ALA A 123 -2.98 -4.95 10.08
N ALA A 124 -3.38 -3.68 9.92
CA ALA A 124 -4.60 -3.33 9.20
C ALA A 124 -4.52 -3.65 7.71
N LEU A 125 -3.40 -3.32 7.05
CA LEU A 125 -3.15 -3.64 5.63
C LEU A 125 -3.08 -5.14 5.41
N GLU A 126 -2.43 -5.88 6.28
CA GLU A 126 -2.37 -7.34 6.24
C GLU A 126 -3.77 -7.96 6.23
N GLY A 127 -4.65 -7.50 7.13
CA GLY A 127 -6.05 -7.95 7.15
C GLY A 127 -6.78 -7.68 5.83
N GLN A 128 -6.44 -6.60 5.13
CA GLN A 128 -7.01 -6.32 3.81
C GLN A 128 -6.47 -7.23 2.71
N VAL A 129 -5.22 -7.68 2.78
CA VAL A 129 -4.64 -8.60 1.77
C VAL A 129 -5.49 -9.86 1.62
N VAL A 130 -5.98 -10.42 2.72
CA VAL A 130 -6.87 -11.60 2.67
C VAL A 130 -8.14 -11.29 1.87
N ARG A 131 -8.74 -10.12 2.07
CA ARG A 131 -9.96 -9.69 1.40
C ARG A 131 -9.75 -9.38 -0.09
N VAL A 132 -8.66 -8.70 -0.43
CA VAL A 132 -8.44 -8.21 -1.80
C VAL A 132 -7.51 -9.10 -2.64
N GLY A 133 -6.89 -10.11 -2.04
CA GLY A 133 -5.99 -11.05 -2.72
C GLY A 133 -6.54 -11.66 -4.01
N PRO A 134 -7.84 -12.06 -4.05
CA PRO A 134 -8.46 -12.57 -5.28
C PRO A 134 -8.45 -11.59 -6.46
N ASP A 135 -8.43 -10.28 -6.18
CA ASP A 135 -8.48 -9.22 -7.20
C ASP A 135 -7.11 -8.61 -7.51
N MET A 136 -6.05 -9.00 -6.77
CA MET A 136 -4.70 -8.48 -6.96
C MET A 136 -4.13 -8.86 -8.32
N LYS A 137 -3.47 -7.90 -8.97
CA LYS A 137 -2.68 -8.08 -10.20
C LYS A 137 -1.27 -8.60 -9.87
N PRO A 138 -0.51 -9.11 -10.87
CA PRO A 138 0.86 -9.62 -10.66
C PRO A 138 1.75 -8.69 -9.83
N GLN A 139 1.88 -7.44 -10.24
CA GLN A 139 2.68 -6.45 -9.53
C GLN A 139 2.18 -6.17 -8.11
N GLU A 140 0.87 -6.22 -7.87
CA GLU A 140 0.28 -5.94 -6.56
C GLU A 140 0.61 -7.06 -5.57
N VAL A 141 0.54 -8.32 -6.01
CA VAL A 141 0.96 -9.49 -5.24
C VAL A 141 2.45 -9.41 -4.91
N ALA A 142 3.29 -9.21 -5.93
CA ALA A 142 4.73 -9.11 -5.76
C ALA A 142 5.14 -7.97 -4.82
N ASN A 143 4.51 -6.80 -4.94
CA ASN A 143 4.75 -5.64 -4.09
C ASN A 143 4.37 -5.89 -2.62
N ALA A 144 3.26 -6.58 -2.35
CA ALA A 144 2.84 -6.92 -1.00
C ALA A 144 3.82 -7.88 -0.33
N ILE A 145 4.20 -8.96 -1.01
CA ILE A 145 5.17 -9.95 -0.52
C ILE A 145 6.53 -9.29 -0.27
N TRP A 146 7.03 -8.52 -1.25
CA TRP A 146 8.29 -7.79 -1.13
C TRP A 146 8.30 -6.83 0.06
N ALA A 147 7.21 -6.12 0.28
CA ALA A 147 7.12 -5.16 1.36
C ALA A 147 7.13 -5.83 2.73
N PHE A 148 6.36 -6.90 2.94
CA PHE A 148 6.39 -7.67 4.18
C PHE A 148 7.80 -8.19 4.46
N ALA A 149 8.48 -8.73 3.45
CA ALA A 149 9.86 -9.21 3.59
C ALA A 149 10.84 -8.08 3.94
N THR A 150 10.73 -6.93 3.29
CA THR A 150 11.59 -5.76 3.55
C THR A 150 11.41 -5.23 4.97
N LEU A 151 10.19 -5.30 5.50
CA LEU A 151 9.83 -4.87 6.84
C LEU A 151 10.12 -5.93 7.91
N LEU A 152 10.52 -7.15 7.50
CA LEU A 152 10.60 -8.32 8.37
C LEU A 152 9.28 -8.56 9.13
N TRP A 153 8.17 -8.21 8.49
CA TRP A 153 6.82 -8.45 8.98
C TRP A 153 6.43 -9.89 8.67
N GLU A 154 6.15 -10.66 9.70
CA GLU A 154 5.70 -12.05 9.55
C GLU A 154 4.17 -12.08 9.41
N PRO A 155 3.62 -12.24 8.18
CA PRO A 155 2.19 -12.35 7.98
C PRO A 155 1.60 -13.58 8.67
N ARG A 156 0.34 -13.46 9.08
CA ARG A 156 -0.41 -14.61 9.61
C ARG A 156 -0.62 -15.69 8.54
N ALA A 157 -0.85 -16.92 8.98
CA ALA A 157 -1.05 -18.05 8.09
C ALA A 157 -2.15 -17.82 7.03
N GLU A 158 -3.23 -17.14 7.41
CA GLU A 158 -4.33 -16.79 6.50
C GLU A 158 -3.87 -15.86 5.37
N THR A 159 -3.02 -14.89 5.69
CA THR A 159 -2.47 -13.94 4.73
C THR A 159 -1.49 -14.64 3.79
N TRP A 160 -0.66 -15.54 4.30
CA TRP A 160 0.20 -16.36 3.48
C TRP A 160 -0.60 -17.23 2.51
N ALA A 161 -1.63 -17.93 2.98
CA ALA A 161 -2.49 -18.74 2.11
C ALA A 161 -3.17 -17.90 1.02
N ALA A 162 -3.61 -16.69 1.35
CA ALA A 162 -4.20 -15.77 0.37
C ALA A 162 -3.17 -15.31 -0.67
N LEU A 163 -1.93 -14.98 -0.25
CA LEU A 163 -0.85 -14.58 -1.14
C LEU A 163 -0.39 -15.73 -2.05
N GLU A 164 -0.24 -16.94 -1.52
CA GLU A 164 0.10 -18.13 -2.34
C GLU A 164 -0.98 -18.39 -3.41
N THR A 165 -2.26 -18.35 -3.01
CA THR A 165 -3.37 -18.50 -3.95
C THR A 165 -3.33 -17.43 -5.03
N ALA A 166 -3.04 -16.18 -4.63
CA ALA A 166 -2.90 -15.09 -5.58
C ALA A 166 -1.70 -15.29 -6.52
N VAL A 167 -0.55 -15.74 -6.01
CA VAL A 167 0.65 -16.07 -6.82
C VAL A 167 0.32 -17.10 -7.88
N VAL A 168 -0.30 -18.23 -7.51
CA VAL A 168 -0.68 -19.28 -8.47
C VAL A 168 -1.56 -18.71 -9.60
N ARG A 169 -2.51 -17.86 -9.24
CA ARG A 169 -3.42 -17.25 -10.20
C ARG A 169 -2.75 -16.28 -11.16
N VAL A 170 -1.78 -15.46 -10.67
CA VAL A 170 -1.20 -14.36 -11.46
C VAL A 170 0.17 -14.68 -12.06
N ALA A 171 0.81 -15.77 -11.66
CA ALA A 171 2.14 -16.14 -12.14
C ALA A 171 2.29 -16.16 -13.67
N PRO A 172 1.29 -16.64 -14.45
CA PRO A 172 1.38 -16.62 -15.91
C PRO A 172 1.52 -15.22 -16.53
N ASP A 173 1.09 -14.19 -15.79
CA ASP A 173 1.13 -12.79 -16.23
C ASP A 173 2.21 -11.96 -15.51
N MET A 174 3.02 -12.59 -14.65
CA MET A 174 4.14 -11.93 -13.97
C MET A 174 5.25 -11.62 -14.96
N ASN A 175 5.86 -10.43 -14.81
CA ASN A 175 7.15 -10.18 -15.41
C ASN A 175 8.27 -10.71 -14.50
N SER A 176 9.50 -10.78 -15.02
CA SER A 176 10.66 -11.31 -14.29
C SER A 176 10.94 -10.57 -12.96
N GLN A 177 10.60 -9.29 -12.85
CA GLN A 177 10.76 -8.54 -11.61
C GLN A 177 9.69 -8.93 -10.58
N ASP A 178 8.45 -9.13 -11.01
CA ASP A 178 7.37 -9.55 -10.13
C ASP A 178 7.66 -10.94 -9.54
N ALA A 179 8.06 -11.90 -10.40
CA ALA A 179 8.45 -13.25 -9.97
C ALA A 179 9.65 -13.24 -9.02
N ALA A 180 10.69 -12.46 -9.35
CA ALA A 180 11.88 -12.32 -8.50
C ALA A 180 11.54 -11.68 -7.14
N ASN A 181 10.71 -10.65 -7.09
CA ASN A 181 10.27 -10.00 -5.85
C ASN A 181 9.48 -10.96 -4.96
N ALA A 182 8.58 -11.74 -5.53
CA ALA A 182 7.81 -12.73 -4.80
C ALA A 182 8.69 -13.84 -4.23
N ALA A 183 9.55 -14.43 -5.06
CA ALA A 183 10.48 -15.49 -4.65
C ALA A 183 11.46 -15.00 -3.56
N TRP A 184 12.03 -13.81 -3.74
CA TRP A 184 12.91 -13.20 -2.74
C TRP A 184 12.17 -12.95 -1.41
N GLY A 185 10.93 -12.49 -1.48
CA GLY A 185 10.15 -12.19 -0.29
C GLY A 185 9.82 -13.45 0.51
N PHE A 186 9.40 -14.53 -0.12
CA PHE A 186 9.20 -15.84 0.54
C PHE A 186 10.48 -16.32 1.19
N ALA A 187 11.59 -16.32 0.46
CA ALA A 187 12.88 -16.75 0.98
C ALA A 187 13.37 -15.90 2.17
N THR A 188 13.20 -14.58 2.11
CA THR A 188 13.65 -13.66 3.17
C THR A 188 12.91 -13.89 4.48
N LEU A 189 11.61 -14.20 4.42
CA LEU A 189 10.78 -14.49 5.59
C LEU A 189 10.84 -15.96 6.03
N GLY A 190 11.64 -16.78 5.34
CA GLY A 190 11.73 -18.21 5.64
C GLY A 190 10.43 -18.97 5.41
N TRP A 191 9.53 -18.43 4.59
CA TRP A 191 8.29 -19.09 4.22
C TRP A 191 8.50 -20.03 3.04
N GLU A 192 8.13 -21.29 3.21
CA GLU A 192 8.16 -22.30 2.14
C GLU A 192 6.80 -22.32 1.44
N PRO A 193 6.67 -21.73 0.24
CA PRO A 193 5.41 -21.76 -0.49
C PRO A 193 5.05 -23.21 -0.87
N GLY A 194 3.75 -23.47 -0.91
CA GLY A 194 3.23 -24.76 -1.35
C GLY A 194 3.69 -25.13 -2.76
N ALA A 195 3.61 -26.42 -3.10
CA ALA A 195 4.16 -26.95 -4.36
C ALA A 195 3.62 -26.22 -5.61
N GLU A 196 2.34 -25.85 -5.61
CA GLU A 196 1.70 -25.13 -6.73
C GLU A 196 2.27 -23.71 -6.89
N ALA A 197 2.40 -22.96 -5.78
CA ALA A 197 2.94 -21.60 -5.83
C ALA A 197 4.41 -21.60 -6.25
N ARG A 198 5.18 -22.58 -5.77
CA ARG A 198 6.58 -22.76 -6.17
C ARG A 198 6.70 -23.06 -7.66
N ALA A 199 5.95 -24.04 -8.16
CA ALA A 199 5.96 -24.39 -9.58
C ALA A 199 5.50 -23.23 -10.47
N ALA A 200 4.51 -22.45 -10.00
CA ALA A 200 4.03 -21.27 -10.72
C ALA A 200 5.10 -20.18 -10.83
N LEU A 201 5.85 -19.91 -9.74
CA LEU A 201 6.96 -18.95 -9.76
C LEU A 201 8.17 -19.41 -10.58
N GLU A 202 8.45 -20.71 -10.60
CA GLU A 202 9.53 -21.27 -11.43
C GLU A 202 9.22 -21.19 -12.94
N ALA A 203 7.95 -21.14 -13.29
CA ALA A 203 7.49 -21.05 -14.69
C ALA A 203 7.28 -19.61 -15.18
N ALA A 204 7.29 -18.60 -14.29
CA ALA A 204 7.06 -17.19 -14.59
C ALA A 204 8.35 -16.49 -15.00
#